data_b8675a834c93fe63c8f3f2379eeedfe6
#
_entry.id   b8675a834c93fe63c8f3f2379eeedfe6
#
_cell.length_a   1.000
_cell.length_b   1.000
_cell.length_c   1.000
_cell.angle_alpha   90.00
_cell.angle_beta   90.00
_cell.angle_gamma   90.00
#
_symmetry.space_group_name_H-M   'P 1'
#
loop_
_entity.id
_entity.type
_entity.pdbx_description
1 polymer ?
#
loop_
_entity_poly.entity_id
_entity_poly.type
_entity_poly.pdbx_seq_one_letter_code
_entity_poly.pdbx_strand_id
1 'polypeptide(L)' 'MNDKNKYFYMICHKLFALCEYKENHNIKSAKWVISTDVYDYLWSDKIFNFNPTAHTLCGFPYKVIDGHDIVNLMVEV' A
#
# COMPACT_ATOMS: atom_id res chain seq x y z
N MET A 1 -1.51 -20.80 3.32
CA MET A 1 -1.46 -19.74 2.29
C MET A 1 -0.03 -19.25 2.16
N ASN A 2 0.40 -18.99 0.93
CA ASN A 2 1.73 -18.47 0.66
C ASN A 2 1.83 -17.01 1.16
N ASP A 3 2.96 -16.64 1.76
CA ASP A 3 3.18 -15.27 2.26
C ASP A 3 3.01 -14.20 1.19
N LYS A 4 3.36 -14.51 -0.06
CA LYS A 4 3.16 -13.59 -1.18
C LYS A 4 1.70 -13.23 -1.38
N ASN A 5 0.81 -14.21 -1.26
CA ASN A 5 -0.62 -13.95 -1.39
C ASN A 5 -1.16 -13.11 -0.25
N LYS A 6 -0.59 -13.26 0.94
CA LYS A 6 -0.95 -12.47 2.11
C LYS A 6 -0.76 -10.97 1.86
N TYR A 7 0.42 -10.58 1.41
CA TYR A 7 0.72 -9.16 1.14
C TYR A 7 -0.11 -8.63 -0.02
N PHE A 8 -0.30 -9.44 -1.05
CA PHE A 8 -1.16 -9.09 -2.18
C PHE A 8 -2.56 -8.72 -1.70
N TYR A 9 -3.17 -9.58 -0.89
CA TYR A 9 -4.52 -9.33 -0.38
C TYR A 9 -4.60 -8.13 0.56
N MET A 10 -3.58 -7.92 1.38
CA MET A 10 -3.54 -6.78 2.29
C MET A 10 -3.54 -5.46 1.50
N ILE A 11 -2.74 -5.37 0.46
CA ILE A 11 -2.66 -4.17 -0.37
C ILE A 11 -3.96 -3.97 -1.16
N CYS A 12 -4.47 -5.01 -1.79
CA CYS A 12 -5.73 -4.94 -2.53
C CYS A 12 -6.90 -4.52 -1.64
N HIS A 13 -6.95 -5.03 -0.43
CA HIS A 13 -8.01 -4.71 0.53
C HIS A 13 -8.02 -3.22 0.87
N LYS A 14 -6.84 -2.64 1.07
CA LYS A 14 -6.72 -1.21 1.36
C LYS A 14 -7.10 -0.35 0.16
N LEU A 15 -6.72 -0.77 -1.05
CA LEU A 15 -7.10 -0.06 -2.26
C LEU A 15 -8.62 -0.10 -2.48
N PHE A 16 -9.23 -1.23 -2.23
CA PHE A 16 -10.67 -1.38 -2.36
C PHE A 16 -11.41 -0.47 -1.38
N ALA A 17 -10.95 -0.44 -0.13
CA ALA A 17 -11.51 0.44 0.89
C ALA A 17 -11.36 1.92 0.50
N LEU A 18 -10.24 2.28 -0.10
CA LEU A 18 -10.03 3.65 -0.59
C LEU A 18 -11.03 4.01 -1.68
N CYS A 19 -11.28 3.10 -2.63
CA CYS A 19 -12.24 3.35 -3.69
C CYS A 19 -13.64 3.58 -3.15
N GLU A 20 -14.06 2.79 -2.18
CA GLU A 20 -15.36 2.97 -1.54
C GLU A 20 -15.43 4.30 -0.78
N TYR A 21 -14.37 4.65 -0.09
CA TYR A 21 -14.30 5.89 0.66
C TYR A 21 -14.41 7.11 -0.25
N LYS A 22 -13.76 7.06 -1.42
CA LYS A 22 -13.78 8.15 -2.41
C LYS A 22 -15.19 8.46 -2.94
N GLU A 23 -16.06 7.49 -2.96
CA GLU A 23 -17.45 7.69 -3.42
C GLU A 23 -18.22 8.68 -2.56
N ASN A 24 -17.87 8.76 -1.28
CA ASN A 24 -18.60 9.57 -0.30
C ASN A 24 -17.78 10.73 0.27
N HIS A 25 -16.49 10.80 -0.04
CA HIS A 25 -15.58 11.77 0.56
C HIS A 25 -14.63 12.33 -0.48
N ASN A 26 -14.32 13.61 -0.39
CA ASN A 26 -13.24 14.21 -1.18
C ASN A 26 -11.91 13.92 -0.49
N ILE A 27 -11.05 13.18 -1.16
CA ILE A 27 -9.75 12.82 -0.63
C ILE A 27 -8.70 13.80 -1.12
N LYS A 28 -8.01 14.45 -0.19
CA LYS A 28 -6.92 15.37 -0.46
C LYS A 28 -5.65 14.63 -0.79
N SER A 29 -5.31 13.64 0.04
CA SER A 29 -4.09 12.87 -0.12
C SER A 29 -4.23 11.51 0.53
N ALA A 30 -3.39 10.58 0.10
CA ALA A 30 -3.27 9.27 0.72
C ALA A 30 -1.78 8.90 0.77
N LYS A 31 -1.40 8.16 1.80
CA LYS A 31 -0.02 7.73 2.01
C LYS A 31 0.01 6.34 2.60
N TRP A 32 0.85 5.49 2.03
CA TRP A 32 1.07 4.15 2.55
C TRP A 32 2.06 4.17 3.72
N VAL A 33 1.79 3.34 4.72
CA VAL A 33 2.77 3.00 5.75
C VAL A 33 2.91 1.48 5.72
N ILE A 34 4.09 1.02 5.36
CA ILE A 34 4.35 -0.41 5.18
C ILE A 34 5.58 -0.84 5.98
N SER A 35 5.59 -2.08 6.40
CA SER A 35 6.74 -2.66 7.11
C SER A 35 7.82 -3.10 6.12
N THR A 36 9.03 -3.35 6.63
CA THR A 36 10.17 -3.74 5.82
C THR A 36 9.96 -5.01 5.02
N ASP A 37 9.25 -5.98 5.58
CA ASP A 37 8.93 -7.24 4.89
C ASP A 37 8.00 -7.02 3.70
N VAL A 38 7.02 -6.12 3.83
CA VAL A 38 6.14 -5.74 2.72
C VAL A 38 6.93 -5.02 1.63
N TYR A 39 7.84 -4.14 2.02
CA TYR A 39 8.71 -3.45 1.09
C TYR A 39 9.55 -4.43 0.27
N ASP A 40 10.14 -5.42 0.92
CA ASP A 40 10.93 -6.47 0.26
C ASP A 40 10.07 -7.27 -0.73
N TYR A 41 8.84 -7.57 -0.35
CA TYR A 41 7.89 -8.24 -1.24
C TYR A 41 7.64 -7.43 -2.51
N LEU A 42 7.47 -6.11 -2.39
CA LEU A 42 7.21 -5.24 -3.55
C LEU A 42 8.38 -5.24 -4.53
N TRP A 43 9.60 -5.33 -4.05
CA TRP A 43 10.77 -5.47 -4.91
C TRP A 43 10.81 -6.81 -5.63
N SER A 44 10.37 -7.87 -4.95
CA SER A 44 10.43 -9.23 -5.50
C SER A 44 9.32 -9.51 -6.50
N ASP A 45 8.14 -8.92 -6.29
CA ASP A 45 6.94 -9.26 -7.04
C ASP A 45 6.25 -7.97 -7.50
N LYS A 46 6.63 -7.47 -8.65
CA LYS A 46 6.22 -6.14 -9.14
C LYS A 46 4.85 -6.14 -9.79
N ILE A 47 3.85 -6.70 -9.12
CA ILE A 47 2.49 -6.76 -9.64
C ILE A 47 1.70 -5.46 -9.46
N PHE A 48 2.10 -4.64 -8.51
CA PHE A 48 1.50 -3.33 -8.29
C PHE A 48 2.31 -2.26 -9.00
N ASN A 49 1.71 -1.11 -9.18
CA ASN A 49 2.40 0.05 -9.73
C ASN A 49 3.37 0.61 -8.66
N PHE A 50 4.45 -0.14 -8.44
CA PHE A 50 5.47 0.18 -7.46
C PHE A 50 6.63 0.91 -8.15
N ASN A 51 6.86 2.15 -7.75
CA ASN A 51 7.94 2.97 -8.30
C ASN A 51 8.90 3.37 -7.18
N PRO A 52 9.99 2.63 -6.97
CA PRO A 52 10.94 2.93 -5.89
C PRO A 52 11.70 4.24 -6.12
N THR A 53 11.90 4.65 -7.36
CA THR A 53 12.59 5.91 -7.68
C THR A 53 11.75 7.12 -7.26
N ALA A 54 10.45 7.08 -7.54
CA ALA A 54 9.52 8.14 -7.16
C ALA A 54 8.98 7.98 -5.75
N HIS A 55 9.28 6.85 -5.08
CA HIS A 55 8.76 6.50 -3.76
C HIS A 55 7.24 6.45 -3.73
N THR A 56 6.64 5.81 -4.75
CA THR A 56 5.18 5.65 -4.84
C THR A 56 4.78 4.19 -4.99
N LEU A 57 3.59 3.88 -4.48
CA LEU A 57 2.92 2.60 -4.64
C LEU A 57 1.49 2.89 -5.07
N CYS A 58 1.09 2.38 -6.22
CA CYS A 58 -0.23 2.63 -6.82
C CYS A 58 -0.53 4.13 -6.95
N GLY A 59 0.49 4.93 -7.23
CA GLY A 59 0.36 6.36 -7.41
C GLY A 59 0.39 7.19 -6.13
N PHE A 60 0.48 6.57 -4.95
CA PHE A 60 0.54 7.26 -3.66
C PHE A 60 1.89 7.06 -3.00
N PRO A 61 2.40 8.10 -2.30
CA PRO A 61 3.67 7.97 -1.59
C PRO A 61 3.60 6.91 -0.49
N TYR A 62 4.75 6.35 -0.16
CA TYR A 62 4.84 5.35 0.91
C TYR A 62 5.97 5.69 1.87
N LYS A 63 5.83 5.18 3.10
CA LYS A 63 6.85 5.23 4.13
C LYS A 63 7.10 3.81 4.63
N VAL A 64 8.36 3.45 4.80
CA VAL A 64 8.75 2.13 5.31
C VAL A 64 9.10 2.26 6.78
N ILE A 65 8.53 1.40 7.61
CA ILE A 65 8.77 1.36 9.06
C ILE A 65 9.25 -0.03 9.46
N ASP A 66 9.88 -0.12 10.61
CA ASP A 66 10.24 -1.41 11.19
C ASP A 66 8.97 -2.14 11.64
N GLY A 67 8.96 -3.45 11.47
CA GLY A 67 7.84 -4.28 11.88
C GLY A 67 7.58 -5.40 10.90
N HIS A 68 6.46 -6.08 11.10
CA HIS A 68 6.04 -7.19 10.27
C HIS A 68 4.56 -7.05 9.89
N ASP A 69 4.25 -7.39 8.65
CA ASP A 69 2.88 -7.49 8.15
C ASP A 69 2.06 -6.21 8.35
N ILE A 70 2.71 -5.05 8.21
CA ILE A 70 2.02 -3.77 8.33
C ILE A 70 1.77 -3.20 6.95
N VAL A 71 0.50 -3.01 6.62
CA VAL A 71 0.05 -2.32 5.41
C VAL A 71 -1.10 -1.41 5.81
N ASN A 72 -0.83 -0.11 5.87
CA ASN A 72 -1.84 0.89 6.16
C ASN A 72 -1.87 1.95 5.08
N LEU A 73 -3.04 2.43 4.76
CA LEU A 73 -3.22 3.54 3.84
C LEU A 73 -3.89 4.68 4.60
N MET A 74 -3.11 5.69 4.90
CA MET A 74 -3.57 6.86 5.63
C MET A 74 -4.15 7.85 4.65
N VAL A 75 -5.37 8.31 4.93
CA VAL A 75 -6.13 9.18 4.04
C VAL A 75 -6.41 10.50 4.72
N GLU A 76 -6.20 11.60 4.00
CA GLU A 76 -6.51 12.95 4.44
C GLU A 76 -7.66 13.51 3.62
N VAL A 77 -8.68 13.98 4.29
CA VAL A 77 -9.84 14.60 3.65
C VAL A 77 -9.85 16.12 3.80
#